data_fe8cb6cfa894cf0a7b70a5b75d5e9dba
#
_entry.id   fe8cb6cfa894cf0a7b70a5b75d5e9dba
#
_cell.length_a   1.000
_cell.length_b   1.000
_cell.length_c   1.000
_cell.angle_alpha   90.00
_cell.angle_beta   90.00
_cell.angle_gamma   90.00
#
_symmetry.space_group_name_H-M   'P 1'
#
loop_
_entity.id
_entity.type
_entity.pdbx_description
1 polymer ?
#
loop_
_entity_poly.entity_id
_entity_poly.type
_entity_poly.pdbx_seq_one_letter_code
_entity_poly.pdbx_strand_id
1 'polypeptide(L)'
;MSMHQEEKAVLKRARELEYPTDRLGPTGLMTQASHINSSRMIMLASQLGHMVSIKDPETPLIPTGFENKLAERAPMLYQSDADYEVVAKIAKNEYTYVIIGYDAKKRVYHAWKREEAEEHSEGFSTRYDNKFIDSLEIGDKIDTGEYVKKSTNFDKHMNYRYGKNINVVYLVAPFVYEDGILAMNGVEDMFNTFRSHTKRIKLADNEVLVNLYGDSDHYQGIPKIGEKTKKGIVCAIRKTDSASAPRSLKSDKLRQIERSDRICYGSGRVIDIEILTNKDPRKMPDTGANRMVKELYLQQQEYYRELYHYMNDIAERADDEGYTYTDEFSIIAAEARDYIDAATFFADTSDTVYGTTEIVIHLLDEEQMIVGSKFVG
;
A
#
# COMPACT_ATOMS: atom_id res chain seq x y z
N MET A 1 14.33 52.28 22.85
CA MET A 1 14.38 50.90 23.37
C MET A 1 15.84 50.44 23.20
N SER A 2 16.44 49.84 24.22
CA SER A 2 17.83 49.34 24.05
C SER A 2 17.76 48.03 23.24
N MET A 3 18.79 47.80 22.42
CA MET A 3 18.94 46.57 21.59
C MET A 3 18.65 45.29 22.37
N HIS A 4 19.00 45.28 23.64
CA HIS A 4 18.72 44.14 24.56
C HIS A 4 17.22 43.93 24.91
N GLN A 5 16.38 44.98 24.79
CA GLN A 5 14.92 44.84 24.99
C GLN A 5 14.22 44.34 23.74
N GLU A 6 14.74 44.69 22.56
CA GLU A 6 14.22 44.17 21.30
C GLU A 6 14.58 42.68 21.12
N GLU A 7 15.81 42.28 21.45
CA GLU A 7 16.18 40.86 21.48
C GLU A 7 15.30 40.04 22.41
N LYS A 8 15.03 40.53 23.63
CA LYS A 8 14.14 39.83 24.57
C LYS A 8 12.70 39.73 24.06
N ALA A 9 12.20 40.77 23.38
CA ALA A 9 10.88 40.74 22.78
C ALA A 9 10.79 39.74 21.61
N VAL A 10 11.83 39.69 20.77
CA VAL A 10 11.91 38.71 19.66
C VAL A 10 12.01 37.29 20.19
N LEU A 11 12.85 37.04 21.21
CA LEU A 11 12.97 35.73 21.84
C LEU A 11 11.69 35.28 22.54
N LYS A 12 10.96 36.22 23.18
CA LYS A 12 9.67 35.94 23.78
C LYS A 12 8.63 35.56 22.71
N ARG A 13 8.58 36.33 21.62
CA ARG A 13 7.67 36.08 20.50
C ARG A 13 8.01 34.76 19.79
N ALA A 14 9.30 34.43 19.64
CA ALA A 14 9.73 33.15 19.08
C ALA A 14 9.36 31.94 19.95
N ARG A 15 9.29 32.11 21.28
CA ARG A 15 8.85 31.06 22.23
C ARG A 15 7.33 30.89 22.25
N GLU A 16 6.59 31.93 21.91
CA GLU A 16 5.12 31.92 21.83
C GLU A 16 4.57 31.45 20.48
N LEU A 17 5.47 31.31 19.47
CA LEU A 17 5.11 30.72 18.19
C LEU A 17 4.99 29.20 18.34
N GLU A 18 3.76 28.71 18.41
CA GLU A 18 3.49 27.31 18.15
C GLU A 18 3.80 27.02 16.67
N TYR A 19 4.93 26.37 16.45
CA TYR A 19 5.21 25.83 15.12
C TYR A 19 4.27 24.67 14.86
N PRO A 20 3.52 24.67 13.76
CA PRO A 20 2.70 23.54 13.40
C PRO A 20 3.64 22.34 13.15
N THR A 21 3.63 21.40 14.08
CA THR A 21 4.53 20.22 14.06
C THR A 21 4.27 19.33 12.84
N ASP A 22 3.07 19.36 12.30
CA ASP A 22 2.66 18.72 11.05
C ASP A 22 3.40 19.20 9.81
N ARG A 23 3.93 20.43 9.83
CA ARG A 23 4.73 21.01 8.74
C ARG A 23 6.24 20.75 8.87
N LEU A 24 6.67 20.24 9.99
CA LEU A 24 8.10 20.03 10.28
C LEU A 24 8.62 18.64 9.86
N GLY A 25 7.77 17.76 9.35
CA GLY A 25 8.14 16.40 8.99
C GLY A 25 8.79 15.64 10.16
N PRO A 26 9.85 14.85 9.93
CA PRO A 26 10.53 14.09 10.98
C PRO A 26 11.05 14.95 12.13
N THR A 27 11.40 16.22 11.89
CA THR A 27 11.88 17.16 12.91
C THR A 27 10.82 17.41 14.00
N GLY A 28 9.55 17.39 13.65
CA GLY A 28 8.45 17.55 14.60
C GLY A 28 8.26 16.37 15.55
N LEU A 29 8.88 15.22 15.26
CA LEU A 29 8.87 14.04 16.14
C LEU A 29 9.94 14.11 17.23
N MET A 30 10.89 15.05 17.13
CA MET A 30 11.98 15.13 18.08
C MET A 30 11.52 15.71 19.42
N THR A 31 11.74 14.96 20.47
CA THR A 31 11.63 15.49 21.82
C THR A 31 12.84 16.37 22.12
N GLN A 32 12.62 17.46 22.85
CA GLN A 32 13.69 18.37 23.29
C GLN A 32 14.57 18.94 22.15
N ALA A 33 14.01 19.17 20.97
CA ALA A 33 14.73 19.68 19.81
C ALA A 33 15.52 20.98 20.10
N SER A 34 15.02 21.83 21.01
CA SER A 34 15.70 23.06 21.43
C SER A 34 17.01 22.85 22.23
N HIS A 35 17.25 21.64 22.70
CA HIS A 35 18.45 21.26 23.49
C HIS A 35 19.46 20.42 22.70
N ILE A 36 19.18 20.15 21.45
CA ILE A 36 20.01 19.34 20.55
C ILE A 36 20.83 20.25 19.64
N ASN A 37 22.10 19.94 19.45
CA ASN A 37 22.95 20.61 18.47
C ASN A 37 22.34 20.45 17.06
N SER A 38 22.38 21.52 16.24
CA SER A 38 21.76 21.54 14.91
C SER A 38 22.23 20.41 13.98
N SER A 39 23.52 20.06 14.01
CA SER A 39 24.06 18.96 13.20
C SER A 39 23.49 17.60 13.64
N ARG A 40 23.37 17.38 14.94
CA ARG A 40 22.75 16.16 15.49
C ARG A 40 21.25 16.13 15.23
N MET A 41 20.59 17.27 15.27
CA MET A 41 19.16 17.38 14.93
C MET A 41 18.90 16.97 13.47
N ILE A 42 19.72 17.45 12.53
CA ILE A 42 19.61 17.05 11.12
C ILE A 42 19.82 15.55 10.93
N MET A 43 20.85 14.99 11.61
CA MET A 43 21.12 13.55 11.53
C MET A 43 19.96 12.72 12.09
N LEU A 44 19.42 13.08 13.24
CA LEU A 44 18.27 12.40 13.84
C LEU A 44 17.02 12.55 12.96
N ALA A 45 16.76 13.72 12.38
CA ALA A 45 15.65 13.94 11.45
C ALA A 45 15.74 13.00 10.24
N SER A 46 16.94 12.85 9.68
CA SER A 46 17.17 11.92 8.56
C SER A 46 16.91 10.46 8.97
N GLN A 47 17.39 10.05 10.14
CA GLN A 47 17.17 8.69 10.64
C GLN A 47 15.69 8.40 10.91
N LEU A 48 14.95 9.33 11.50
CA LEU A 48 13.52 9.21 11.74
C LEU A 48 12.70 9.17 10.44
N GLY A 49 13.14 9.91 9.42
CA GLY A 49 12.51 9.90 8.11
C GLY A 49 12.65 8.56 7.36
N HIS A 50 13.64 7.75 7.74
CA HIS A 50 13.89 6.42 7.15
C HIS A 50 13.50 5.27 8.09
N MET A 51 12.83 5.58 9.22
CA MET A 51 12.36 4.54 10.14
C MET A 51 11.24 3.73 9.50
N VAL A 52 11.38 2.40 9.55
CA VAL A 52 10.37 1.48 9.03
C VAL A 52 9.63 0.79 10.17
N SER A 53 8.35 0.53 9.97
CA SER A 53 7.54 -0.24 10.91
C SER A 53 7.91 -1.71 10.85
N ILE A 54 8.04 -2.34 12.01
CA ILE A 54 8.25 -3.79 12.10
C ILE A 54 6.92 -4.55 12.21
N LYS A 55 6.93 -5.81 11.82
CA LYS A 55 5.73 -6.65 11.73
C LYS A 55 4.99 -6.81 13.06
N ASP A 56 5.70 -7.12 14.13
CA ASP A 56 5.12 -7.41 15.45
C ASP A 56 5.79 -6.55 16.52
N PRO A 57 5.51 -5.24 16.58
CA PRO A 57 6.15 -4.34 17.52
C PRO A 57 5.71 -4.62 18.97
N GLU A 58 6.60 -4.34 19.91
CA GLU A 58 6.36 -4.51 21.33
C GLU A 58 6.13 -3.16 22.02
N THR A 59 5.36 -3.17 23.09
CA THR A 59 5.24 -1.99 23.95
C THR A 59 6.59 -1.72 24.62
N PRO A 60 7.13 -0.50 24.54
CA PRO A 60 8.39 -0.17 25.17
C PRO A 60 8.38 -0.45 26.67
N LEU A 61 9.40 -1.13 27.20
CA LEU A 61 9.57 -1.34 28.64
C LEU A 61 9.84 -0.03 29.38
N ILE A 62 10.50 0.91 28.69
CA ILE A 62 10.79 2.24 29.22
C ILE A 62 10.11 3.25 28.29
N PRO A 63 8.93 3.79 28.64
CA PRO A 63 8.27 4.81 27.84
C PRO A 63 9.08 6.12 27.88
N THR A 64 9.32 6.68 26.70
CA THR A 64 10.09 7.93 26.53
C THR A 64 9.21 9.12 26.17
N GLY A 65 7.95 8.88 25.79
CA GLY A 65 7.03 9.86 25.21
C GLY A 65 7.21 10.05 23.69
N PHE A 66 8.26 9.45 23.11
CA PHE A 66 8.47 9.47 21.65
C PHE A 66 7.41 8.66 20.92
N GLU A 67 6.97 7.55 21.49
CA GLU A 67 5.88 6.71 21.02
C GLU A 67 4.57 7.50 20.83
N ASN A 68 4.27 8.45 21.72
CA ASN A 68 3.09 9.31 21.59
C ASN A 68 3.22 10.25 20.40
N LYS A 69 4.42 10.79 20.17
CA LYS A 69 4.69 11.65 19.03
C LYS A 69 4.60 10.91 17.70
N LEU A 70 5.02 9.65 17.67
CA LEU A 70 4.82 8.79 16.50
C LEU A 70 3.34 8.48 16.29
N ALA A 71 2.59 8.21 17.36
CA ALA A 71 1.15 7.95 17.30
C ALA A 71 0.36 9.13 16.73
N GLU A 72 0.68 10.37 17.13
CA GLU A 72 0.04 11.59 16.62
C GLU A 72 0.20 11.74 15.09
N ARG A 73 1.18 11.10 14.51
CA ARG A 73 1.52 11.18 13.09
C ARG A 73 1.35 9.87 12.32
N ALA A 74 0.86 8.84 12.99
CA ALA A 74 0.59 7.59 12.31
C ALA A 74 -0.52 7.79 11.28
N PRO A 75 -0.23 7.68 9.97
CA PRO A 75 -1.21 7.99 8.91
C PRO A 75 -2.34 6.97 8.84
N MET A 76 -2.18 5.84 9.53
CA MET A 76 -3.03 4.67 9.44
C MET A 76 -4.01 4.57 10.61
N LEU A 77 -4.63 5.67 10.98
CA LEU A 77 -5.63 5.72 12.03
C LEU A 77 -6.84 6.49 11.53
N TYR A 78 -7.96 5.80 11.38
CA TYR A 78 -9.22 6.43 11.07
C TYR A 78 -10.24 6.12 12.17
N GLN A 79 -10.69 7.16 12.85
CA GLN A 79 -11.73 7.11 13.86
C GLN A 79 -13.01 7.71 13.29
N SER A 80 -14.14 7.04 13.48
CA SER A 80 -15.42 7.53 13.02
C SER A 80 -15.80 8.83 13.73
N ASP A 81 -16.16 9.86 12.98
CA ASP A 81 -16.60 11.17 13.45
C ASP A 81 -18.11 11.26 13.69
N ALA A 82 -18.84 10.23 13.33
CA ALA A 82 -20.30 10.16 13.42
C ALA A 82 -20.78 8.71 13.60
N ASP A 83 -22.09 8.56 13.89
CA ASP A 83 -22.76 7.27 13.97
C ASP A 83 -23.23 6.86 12.56
N TYR A 84 -22.54 5.92 11.92
CA TYR A 84 -22.90 5.46 10.58
C TYR A 84 -23.59 4.11 10.62
N GLU A 85 -24.55 3.90 9.73
CA GLU A 85 -25.10 2.60 9.38
C GLU A 85 -24.54 2.16 8.03
N VAL A 86 -24.03 0.94 7.94
CA VAL A 86 -23.48 0.40 6.70
C VAL A 86 -24.62 0.16 5.70
N VAL A 87 -24.60 0.89 4.59
CA VAL A 87 -25.63 0.79 3.54
C VAL A 87 -25.19 0.00 2.32
N ALA A 88 -23.89 -0.12 2.09
CA ALA A 88 -23.36 -0.94 1.02
C ALA A 88 -21.96 -1.50 1.34
N LYS A 89 -21.65 -2.67 0.76
CA LYS A 89 -20.32 -3.29 0.79
C LYS A 89 -20.04 -3.84 -0.61
N ILE A 90 -19.17 -3.20 -1.35
CA ILE A 90 -18.88 -3.51 -2.76
C ILE A 90 -17.45 -4.01 -2.86
N ALA A 91 -17.28 -5.27 -3.29
CA ALA A 91 -16.00 -5.97 -3.24
C ALA A 91 -15.39 -6.20 -4.62
N LYS A 92 -14.13 -5.83 -4.80
CA LYS A 92 -13.30 -6.23 -5.95
C LYS A 92 -12.73 -7.64 -5.73
N ASN A 93 -12.22 -7.87 -4.53
CA ASN A 93 -11.67 -9.15 -4.06
C ASN A 93 -11.66 -9.18 -2.52
N GLU A 94 -11.13 -10.26 -1.94
CA GLU A 94 -11.06 -10.44 -0.48
C GLU A 94 -10.15 -9.42 0.24
N TYR A 95 -9.23 -8.76 -0.47
CA TYR A 95 -8.30 -7.77 0.08
C TYR A 95 -8.70 -6.32 -0.24
N THR A 96 -9.58 -6.11 -1.20
CA THR A 96 -9.97 -4.78 -1.67
C THR A 96 -11.47 -4.68 -1.84
N TYR A 97 -12.12 -3.88 -1.01
CA TYR A 97 -13.54 -3.55 -1.10
C TYR A 97 -13.83 -2.18 -0.48
N VAL A 98 -14.98 -1.64 -0.78
CA VAL A 98 -15.47 -0.38 -0.24
C VAL A 98 -16.72 -0.62 0.59
N ILE A 99 -16.74 -0.05 1.79
CA ILE A 99 -17.93 0.04 2.65
C ILE A 99 -18.45 1.46 2.58
N ILE A 100 -19.75 1.61 2.42
CA ILE A 100 -20.41 2.91 2.41
C ILE A 100 -21.35 2.96 3.60
N GLY A 101 -21.21 4.00 4.43
CA GLY A 101 -22.04 4.25 5.59
C GLY A 101 -22.84 5.55 5.45
N TYR A 102 -23.98 5.61 6.11
CA TYR A 102 -24.85 6.77 6.17
C TYR A 102 -25.17 7.16 7.61
N ASP A 103 -24.92 8.41 7.97
CA ASP A 103 -25.39 9.01 9.22
C ASP A 103 -26.71 9.73 8.99
N ALA A 104 -27.80 9.18 9.55
CA ALA A 104 -29.14 9.73 9.44
C ALA A 104 -29.33 11.06 10.21
N LYS A 105 -28.52 11.33 11.27
CA LYS A 105 -28.62 12.55 12.07
C LYS A 105 -27.96 13.72 11.36
N LYS A 106 -26.74 13.52 10.89
CA LYS A 106 -25.97 14.53 10.14
C LYS A 106 -26.37 14.57 8.66
N ARG A 107 -27.05 13.53 8.17
CA ARG A 107 -27.42 13.35 6.77
C ARG A 107 -26.18 13.37 5.86
N VAL A 108 -25.19 12.55 6.21
CA VAL A 108 -23.92 12.47 5.50
C VAL A 108 -23.57 11.03 5.13
N TYR A 109 -23.11 10.83 3.89
CA TYR A 109 -22.50 9.58 3.45
C TYR A 109 -20.98 9.63 3.62
N HIS A 110 -20.41 8.52 4.05
CA HIS A 110 -18.98 8.30 4.10
C HIS A 110 -18.61 6.96 3.41
N ALA A 111 -17.41 6.86 2.88
CA ALA A 111 -16.92 5.63 2.27
C ALA A 111 -15.54 5.26 2.84
N TRP A 112 -15.36 3.98 3.14
CA TRP A 112 -14.08 3.43 3.60
C TRP A 112 -13.59 2.40 2.60
N LYS A 113 -12.39 2.58 2.09
CA LYS A 113 -11.71 1.58 1.27
C LYS A 113 -10.91 0.65 2.17
N ARG A 114 -11.18 -0.64 2.08
CA ARG A 114 -10.39 -1.67 2.74
C ARG A 114 -9.14 -1.92 1.94
N GLU A 115 -8.00 -1.83 2.60
CA GLU A 115 -6.67 -2.04 2.06
C GLU A 115 -5.86 -2.91 3.01
N GLU A 116 -4.86 -3.63 2.50
CA GLU A 116 -4.06 -4.55 3.31
C GLU A 116 -2.92 -3.85 4.04
N ALA A 117 -2.31 -2.86 3.40
CA ALA A 117 -1.20 -2.10 3.93
C ALA A 117 -1.11 -0.72 3.28
N GLU A 118 -0.43 0.19 3.94
CA GLU A 118 -0.08 1.50 3.41
C GLU A 118 1.44 1.60 3.25
N GLU A 119 1.87 2.05 2.09
CA GLU A 119 3.28 2.29 1.80
C GLU A 119 3.73 3.62 2.38
N HIS A 120 4.86 3.62 3.07
CA HIS A 120 5.45 4.84 3.65
C HIS A 120 6.58 5.40 2.79
N SER A 121 7.59 4.57 2.49
CA SER A 121 8.79 4.98 1.80
C SER A 121 9.46 3.78 1.16
N GLU A 122 9.87 3.90 -0.10
CA GLU A 122 10.66 2.90 -0.82
C GLU A 122 10.08 1.47 -0.79
N GLY A 123 8.75 1.36 -0.73
CA GLY A 123 8.03 0.09 -0.64
C GLY A 123 7.86 -0.45 0.76
N PHE A 124 8.51 0.10 1.79
CA PHE A 124 8.24 -0.27 3.18
C PHE A 124 6.83 0.14 3.58
N SER A 125 6.13 -0.78 4.21
CA SER A 125 4.70 -0.66 4.45
C SER A 125 4.33 -1.04 5.87
N THR A 126 3.25 -0.45 6.36
CA THR A 126 2.60 -0.84 7.61
C THR A 126 1.26 -1.49 7.29
N ARG A 127 0.95 -2.62 7.93
CA ARG A 127 -0.33 -3.30 7.74
C ARG A 127 -1.44 -2.65 8.54
N TYR A 128 -2.64 -2.73 7.96
CA TYR A 128 -3.88 -2.45 8.68
C TYR A 128 -4.31 -3.65 9.55
N ASP A 129 -4.84 -3.38 10.73
CA ASP A 129 -5.67 -4.32 11.48
C ASP A 129 -7.10 -4.22 10.94
N ASN A 130 -7.42 -5.08 9.99
CA ASN A 130 -8.68 -5.05 9.27
C ASN A 130 -9.80 -5.82 9.98
N LYS A 131 -9.59 -6.35 11.20
CA LYS A 131 -10.59 -7.20 11.88
C LYS A 131 -11.95 -6.52 12.03
N PHE A 132 -11.97 -5.24 12.35
CA PHE A 132 -13.21 -4.50 12.52
C PHE A 132 -13.92 -4.31 11.18
N ILE A 133 -13.25 -3.74 10.19
CA ILE A 133 -13.85 -3.49 8.86
C ILE A 133 -14.25 -4.79 8.16
N ASP A 134 -13.48 -5.88 8.35
CA ASP A 134 -13.80 -7.20 7.78
C ASP A 134 -15.06 -7.82 8.42
N SER A 135 -15.39 -7.47 9.68
CA SER A 135 -16.58 -7.95 10.38
C SER A 135 -17.86 -7.22 10.04
N LEU A 136 -17.79 -6.08 9.36
CA LEU A 136 -18.96 -5.26 9.05
C LEU A 136 -19.76 -5.84 7.89
N GLU A 137 -21.09 -5.92 8.10
CA GLU A 137 -22.09 -6.30 7.11
C GLU A 137 -23.12 -5.18 6.92
N ILE A 138 -23.91 -5.25 5.84
CA ILE A 138 -24.95 -4.25 5.55
C ILE A 138 -25.98 -4.24 6.70
N GLY A 139 -26.27 -3.06 7.25
CA GLY A 139 -27.12 -2.82 8.38
C GLY A 139 -26.40 -2.73 9.73
N ASP A 140 -25.10 -3.04 9.78
CA ASP A 140 -24.31 -2.85 10.99
C ASP A 140 -24.07 -1.38 11.28
N LYS A 141 -23.81 -1.06 12.55
CA LYS A 141 -23.56 0.29 12.99
C LYS A 141 -22.09 0.49 13.35
N ILE A 142 -21.60 1.66 12.99
CA ILE A 142 -20.28 2.15 13.37
C ILE A 142 -20.52 3.35 14.27
N ASP A 143 -20.20 3.22 15.56
CA ASP A 143 -20.42 4.29 16.53
C ASP A 143 -19.37 5.41 16.39
N THR A 144 -19.75 6.62 16.77
CA THR A 144 -18.82 7.76 16.86
C THR A 144 -17.67 7.40 17.80
N GLY A 145 -16.45 7.59 17.32
CA GLY A 145 -15.23 7.28 18.07
C GLY A 145 -14.69 5.86 17.85
N GLU A 146 -15.40 5.00 17.11
CA GLU A 146 -14.89 3.68 16.74
C GLU A 146 -13.76 3.79 15.72
N TYR A 147 -12.73 2.93 15.87
CA TYR A 147 -11.62 2.90 14.93
C TYR A 147 -11.91 1.94 13.78
N VAL A 148 -12.31 2.49 12.64
CA VAL A 148 -12.64 1.72 11.44
C VAL A 148 -11.38 1.16 10.77
N LYS A 149 -10.33 1.99 10.70
CA LYS A 149 -9.02 1.59 10.18
C LYS A 149 -7.96 1.95 11.20
N LYS A 150 -7.09 1.02 11.53
CA LYS A 150 -5.93 1.27 12.39
C LYS A 150 -4.75 0.40 11.98
N SER A 151 -3.55 0.91 12.19
CA SER A 151 -2.32 0.16 11.99
C SER A 151 -2.20 -0.99 13.00
N THR A 152 -1.58 -2.10 12.60
CA THR A 152 -1.18 -3.18 13.51
C THR A 152 -0.17 -2.74 14.58
N ASN A 153 0.39 -1.55 14.42
CA ASN A 153 1.29 -0.94 15.39
C ASN A 153 0.57 -0.40 16.63
N PHE A 154 -0.75 -0.23 16.61
CA PHE A 154 -1.50 0.14 17.80
C PHE A 154 -1.91 -1.10 18.61
N ASP A 155 -1.72 -1.04 19.92
CA ASP A 155 -2.21 -2.06 20.83
C ASP A 155 -3.71 -1.87 21.13
N LYS A 156 -4.28 -2.75 21.96
CA LYS A 156 -5.70 -2.69 22.36
C LYS A 156 -6.08 -1.43 23.15
N HIS A 157 -5.10 -0.70 23.70
CA HIS A 157 -5.27 0.53 24.45
C HIS A 157 -4.93 1.77 23.62
N MET A 158 -4.73 1.58 22.29
CA MET A 158 -4.32 2.61 21.35
C MET A 158 -2.97 3.25 21.65
N ASN A 159 -2.07 2.52 22.33
CA ASN A 159 -0.69 2.93 22.43
C ASN A 159 0.08 2.49 21.17
N TYR A 160 0.85 3.40 20.61
CA TYR A 160 1.66 3.10 19.43
C TYR A 160 2.93 2.34 19.81
N ARG A 161 3.21 1.28 19.07
CA ARG A 161 4.39 0.42 19.23
C ARG A 161 5.17 0.46 17.92
N TYR A 162 6.48 0.56 17.99
CA TYR A 162 7.31 0.75 16.79
C TYR A 162 8.57 -0.13 16.75
N GLY A 163 8.98 -0.73 17.84
CA GLY A 163 10.23 -1.49 17.97
C GLY A 163 10.10 -2.76 18.79
N LYS A 164 11.24 -3.32 19.17
CA LYS A 164 11.39 -4.49 20.03
C LYS A 164 12.20 -4.15 21.27
N ASN A 165 11.87 -4.81 22.38
CA ASN A 165 12.69 -4.76 23.58
C ASN A 165 13.80 -5.81 23.48
N ILE A 166 15.05 -5.39 23.42
CA ILE A 166 16.22 -6.28 23.30
C ILE A 166 17.24 -6.01 24.39
N ASN A 167 17.97 -7.04 24.78
CA ASN A 167 19.10 -6.88 25.67
C ASN A 167 20.32 -6.38 24.91
N VAL A 168 20.91 -5.29 25.36
CA VAL A 168 22.08 -4.67 24.73
C VAL A 168 23.29 -4.78 25.68
N VAL A 169 24.44 -5.16 25.14
CA VAL A 169 25.71 -5.17 25.84
C VAL A 169 26.65 -4.23 25.12
N TYR A 170 27.25 -3.30 25.88
CA TYR A 170 28.31 -2.43 25.39
C TYR A 170 29.65 -3.13 25.57
N LEU A 171 30.34 -3.40 24.47
CA LEU A 171 31.63 -4.06 24.50
C LEU A 171 32.56 -3.52 23.42
N VAL A 172 33.86 -3.67 23.64
CA VAL A 172 34.87 -3.43 22.61
C VAL A 172 35.22 -4.75 21.97
N ALA A 173 35.02 -4.84 20.63
CA ALA A 173 35.36 -6.04 19.89
C ALA A 173 36.21 -5.66 18.66
N PRO A 174 37.21 -6.48 18.28
CA PRO A 174 38.18 -6.12 17.24
C PRO A 174 37.60 -6.04 15.83
N PHE A 175 36.38 -6.55 15.64
CA PHE A 175 35.66 -6.53 14.35
C PHE A 175 34.46 -5.59 14.35
N VAL A 176 34.27 -4.78 15.40
CA VAL A 176 33.25 -3.72 15.46
C VAL A 176 33.97 -2.39 15.44
N TYR A 177 33.57 -1.54 14.50
CA TYR A 177 34.15 -0.22 14.32
C TYR A 177 33.12 0.86 14.66
N GLU A 178 33.53 1.85 15.47
CA GLU A 178 32.70 2.97 15.92
C GLU A 178 31.37 2.54 16.55
N ASP A 179 30.26 2.91 15.91
CA ASP A 179 28.87 2.66 16.31
C ASP A 179 28.29 1.36 15.71
N GLY A 180 29.16 0.47 15.22
CA GLY A 180 28.75 -0.81 14.67
C GLY A 180 28.05 -1.69 15.70
N ILE A 181 27.06 -2.44 15.27
CA ILE A 181 26.25 -3.34 16.08
C ILE A 181 26.47 -4.78 15.63
N LEU A 182 26.73 -5.67 16.59
CA LEU A 182 26.70 -7.12 16.36
C LEU A 182 25.35 -7.65 16.83
N ALA A 183 24.58 -8.18 15.89
CA ALA A 183 23.36 -8.88 16.21
C ALA A 183 23.64 -10.38 16.39
N MET A 184 23.06 -10.99 17.43
CA MET A 184 23.09 -12.43 17.57
C MET A 184 22.18 -13.10 16.52
N ASN A 185 22.50 -14.35 16.17
CA ASN A 185 21.66 -15.12 15.28
C ASN A 185 20.23 -15.21 15.79
N GLY A 186 19.25 -15.00 14.94
CA GLY A 186 17.82 -14.97 15.25
C GLY A 186 17.26 -13.57 15.57
N VAL A 187 18.12 -12.57 15.74
CA VAL A 187 17.66 -11.17 15.89
C VAL A 187 17.04 -10.67 14.58
N GLU A 188 17.54 -11.12 13.44
CA GLU A 188 16.99 -10.80 12.14
C GLU A 188 15.50 -11.15 12.00
N ASP A 189 15.05 -12.24 12.63
CA ASP A 189 13.64 -12.67 12.61
C ASP A 189 12.74 -11.78 13.47
N MET A 190 13.30 -11.08 14.45
CA MET A 190 12.55 -10.15 15.31
C MET A 190 12.23 -8.82 14.62
N PHE A 191 13.00 -8.45 13.60
CA PHE A 191 12.90 -7.17 12.91
C PHE A 191 12.39 -7.31 11.47
N ASN A 192 11.47 -8.25 11.24
CA ASN A 192 10.78 -8.35 9.97
C ASN A 192 9.90 -7.13 9.73
N THR A 193 9.89 -6.64 8.51
CA THR A 193 9.03 -5.53 8.07
C THR A 193 8.19 -5.97 6.87
N PHE A 194 7.14 -5.22 6.58
CA PHE A 194 6.35 -5.42 5.37
C PHE A 194 6.89 -4.54 4.25
N ARG A 195 6.84 -5.09 3.04
CA ARG A 195 7.19 -4.36 1.83
C ARG A 195 6.16 -4.59 0.75
N SER A 196 5.62 -3.50 0.22
CA SER A 196 4.75 -3.53 -0.94
C SER A 196 5.56 -3.35 -2.22
N HIS A 197 5.18 -4.07 -3.26
CA HIS A 197 5.80 -3.97 -4.57
C HIS A 197 4.71 -3.93 -5.63
N THR A 198 4.81 -2.98 -6.52
CA THR A 198 3.96 -2.97 -7.71
C THR A 198 4.78 -3.44 -8.91
N LYS A 199 4.32 -4.50 -9.56
CA LYS A 199 4.94 -5.02 -10.80
C LYS A 199 4.06 -4.72 -11.99
N ARG A 200 4.58 -3.87 -12.87
CA ARG A 200 3.92 -3.49 -14.13
C ARG A 200 4.47 -4.34 -15.27
N ILE A 201 3.61 -5.13 -15.89
CA ILE A 201 3.94 -6.09 -16.92
C ILE A 201 3.26 -5.65 -18.22
N LYS A 202 4.02 -5.07 -19.12
CA LYS A 202 3.52 -4.69 -20.46
C LYS A 202 3.63 -5.87 -21.41
N LEU A 203 2.52 -6.22 -22.03
CA LEU A 203 2.40 -7.28 -23.05
C LEU A 203 2.14 -6.65 -24.42
N ALA A 204 3.06 -6.87 -25.35
CA ALA A 204 2.86 -6.52 -26.75
C ALA A 204 1.96 -7.56 -27.46
N ASP A 205 1.51 -7.25 -28.68
CA ASP A 205 0.62 -8.11 -29.46
C ASP A 205 1.18 -9.48 -29.80
N ASN A 206 2.51 -9.57 -29.91
CA ASN A 206 3.25 -10.80 -30.19
C ASN A 206 3.81 -11.46 -28.92
N GLU A 207 3.39 -11.05 -27.74
CA GLU A 207 3.83 -11.60 -26.47
C GLU A 207 2.70 -12.34 -25.76
N VAL A 208 3.03 -13.45 -25.12
CA VAL A 208 2.11 -14.24 -24.30
C VAL A 208 2.75 -14.59 -22.95
N LEU A 209 1.94 -14.68 -21.91
CA LEU A 209 2.38 -15.23 -20.63
C LEU A 209 2.66 -16.72 -20.77
N VAL A 210 3.65 -17.23 -20.07
CA VAL A 210 3.91 -18.67 -19.96
C VAL A 210 3.06 -19.22 -18.81
N ASN A 211 2.47 -20.41 -18.98
CA ASN A 211 1.69 -21.07 -17.92
C ASN A 211 2.59 -21.54 -16.78
N LEU A 212 2.84 -20.68 -15.77
CA LEU A 212 3.73 -20.98 -14.64
C LEU A 212 3.00 -21.43 -13.39
N TYR A 213 1.75 -21.01 -13.22
CA TYR A 213 0.94 -21.23 -12.03
C TYR A 213 -0.20 -22.22 -12.26
N GLY A 214 -0.55 -22.47 -13.50
CA GLY A 214 -1.56 -23.43 -13.90
C GLY A 214 -1.02 -24.84 -14.10
N ASP A 215 -1.88 -25.73 -14.57
CA ASP A 215 -1.62 -27.12 -14.92
C ASP A 215 -1.92 -27.38 -16.42
N SER A 216 -2.12 -28.66 -16.80
CA SER A 216 -2.44 -29.04 -18.18
C SER A 216 -3.82 -28.55 -18.63
N ASP A 217 -4.77 -28.43 -17.70
CA ASP A 217 -6.17 -28.15 -17.98
C ASP A 217 -6.55 -26.70 -17.69
N HIS A 218 -5.81 -26.05 -16.78
CA HIS A 218 -6.06 -24.65 -16.37
C HIS A 218 -4.83 -23.78 -16.65
N TYR A 219 -5.00 -22.86 -17.54
CA TYR A 219 -3.95 -21.90 -17.87
C TYR A 219 -3.90 -20.78 -16.84
N GLN A 220 -2.71 -20.58 -16.23
CA GLN A 220 -2.45 -19.51 -15.28
C GLN A 220 -1.01 -18.98 -15.42
N GLY A 221 -0.85 -17.81 -16.02
CA GLY A 221 0.46 -17.21 -16.28
C GLY A 221 1.01 -16.35 -15.14
N ILE A 222 0.16 -15.91 -14.21
CA ILE A 222 0.47 -15.11 -13.03
C ILE A 222 -0.14 -15.75 -11.78
N PRO A 223 0.35 -15.48 -10.56
CA PRO A 223 -0.27 -15.99 -9.34
C PRO A 223 -1.66 -15.39 -9.13
N LYS A 224 -2.56 -16.15 -8.49
CA LYS A 224 -3.89 -15.65 -8.09
C LYS A 224 -3.77 -14.66 -6.93
N ILE A 225 -4.84 -13.86 -6.74
CA ILE A 225 -5.01 -13.05 -5.54
C ILE A 225 -4.95 -14.00 -4.32
N GLY A 226 -4.20 -13.59 -3.29
CA GLY A 226 -3.92 -14.42 -2.10
C GLY A 226 -2.76 -15.42 -2.25
N GLU A 227 -2.32 -15.75 -3.46
CA GLU A 227 -1.24 -16.70 -3.69
C GLU A 227 0.13 -16.03 -3.54
N LYS A 228 1.11 -16.76 -2.98
CA LYS A 228 2.51 -16.33 -2.95
C LYS A 228 3.21 -16.65 -4.27
N THR A 229 4.12 -15.78 -4.67
CA THR A 229 4.97 -16.00 -5.84
C THR A 229 5.87 -17.23 -5.67
N LYS A 230 5.98 -18.04 -6.72
CA LYS A 230 6.85 -19.24 -6.72
C LYS A 230 8.29 -18.85 -7.01
N LYS A 231 9.20 -19.06 -6.07
CA LYS A 231 10.64 -18.73 -6.21
C LYS A 231 10.91 -17.28 -6.61
N GLY A 232 10.08 -16.34 -6.16
CA GLY A 232 10.21 -14.93 -6.50
C GLY A 232 9.97 -14.62 -7.99
N ILE A 233 9.26 -15.46 -8.72
CA ILE A 233 8.90 -15.22 -10.13
C ILE A 233 7.42 -14.89 -10.20
N VAL A 234 7.09 -13.70 -10.71
CA VAL A 234 5.72 -13.27 -10.93
C VAL A 234 5.16 -13.85 -12.23
N CYS A 235 5.91 -13.72 -13.32
CA CYS A 235 5.52 -14.31 -14.60
C CYS A 235 6.74 -14.50 -15.52
N ALA A 236 6.54 -15.24 -16.60
CA ALA A 236 7.44 -15.28 -17.73
C ALA A 236 6.67 -14.96 -19.01
N ILE A 237 7.29 -14.18 -19.89
CA ILE A 237 6.68 -13.69 -21.13
C ILE A 237 7.49 -14.27 -22.29
N ARG A 238 6.79 -14.80 -23.27
CA ARG A 238 7.36 -15.36 -24.49
C ARG A 238 6.85 -14.62 -25.71
N LYS A 239 7.75 -14.35 -26.67
CA LYS A 239 7.34 -13.82 -27.97
C LYS A 239 6.78 -14.97 -28.83
N THR A 240 5.60 -14.72 -29.39
CA THR A 240 5.02 -15.59 -30.40
C THR A 240 5.34 -15.00 -31.78
N ASP A 241 6.48 -15.34 -32.31
CA ASP A 241 6.81 -14.97 -33.68
C ASP A 241 6.07 -15.91 -34.65
N SER A 242 4.93 -15.42 -35.12
CA SER A 242 4.05 -16.23 -35.99
C SER A 242 4.64 -16.51 -37.36
N ALA A 243 5.72 -15.83 -37.76
CA ALA A 243 6.33 -15.95 -39.06
C ALA A 243 7.48 -16.99 -39.12
N SER A 244 8.11 -17.30 -38.00
CA SER A 244 9.33 -18.13 -37.96
C SER A 244 9.20 -19.48 -37.23
N ALA A 245 8.08 -19.73 -36.55
CA ALA A 245 7.87 -20.99 -35.84
C ALA A 245 7.30 -22.07 -36.80
N PRO A 246 8.07 -23.11 -37.14
CA PRO A 246 7.51 -24.23 -37.90
C PRO A 246 6.37 -24.86 -37.10
N ARG A 247 5.16 -24.90 -37.67
CA ARG A 247 3.95 -25.47 -37.05
C ARG A 247 4.06 -26.93 -36.59
N SER A 248 5.18 -27.58 -36.84
CA SER A 248 5.43 -29.01 -36.61
C SER A 248 6.52 -29.33 -35.58
N LEU A 249 7.08 -28.34 -34.86
CA LEU A 249 8.10 -28.60 -33.85
C LEU A 249 7.49 -28.96 -32.50
N LYS A 250 7.97 -30.06 -31.89
CA LYS A 250 7.59 -30.43 -30.51
C LYS A 250 8.04 -29.36 -29.54
N SER A 251 7.22 -29.12 -28.50
CA SER A 251 7.44 -28.05 -27.53
C SER A 251 8.84 -27.98 -26.92
N ASP A 252 9.54 -29.12 -26.78
CA ASP A 252 10.89 -29.16 -26.24
C ASP A 252 11.96 -28.60 -27.20
N LYS A 253 11.71 -28.65 -28.50
CA LYS A 253 12.60 -28.03 -29.51
C LYS A 253 12.33 -26.53 -29.65
N LEU A 254 11.10 -26.10 -29.49
CA LEU A 254 10.75 -24.68 -29.42
C LEU A 254 11.43 -23.98 -28.24
N ARG A 255 11.50 -24.65 -27.08
CA ARG A 255 12.26 -24.16 -25.91
C ARG A 255 13.74 -23.95 -26.13
N GLN A 256 14.35 -24.71 -27.05
CA GLN A 256 15.79 -24.58 -27.39
C GLN A 256 16.06 -23.45 -28.38
N ILE A 257 15.07 -23.04 -29.18
CA ILE A 257 15.22 -22.01 -30.23
C ILE A 257 14.89 -20.64 -29.68
N GLU A 258 13.88 -20.54 -28.82
CA GLU A 258 13.47 -19.27 -28.17
C GLU A 258 14.14 -19.09 -26.81
N ARG A 259 15.34 -18.54 -26.79
CA ARG A 259 16.05 -18.12 -25.56
C ARG A 259 15.60 -16.74 -25.04
N SER A 260 14.50 -16.19 -25.52
CA SER A 260 14.08 -14.82 -25.21
C SER A 260 12.88 -14.73 -24.28
N ASP A 261 12.69 -15.70 -23.37
CA ASP A 261 11.69 -15.57 -22.32
C ASP A 261 12.11 -14.44 -21.37
N ARG A 262 11.28 -13.42 -21.25
CA ARG A 262 11.46 -12.34 -20.27
C ARG A 262 10.84 -12.77 -18.95
N ILE A 263 11.65 -12.92 -17.91
CA ILE A 263 11.20 -13.31 -16.58
C ILE A 263 11.00 -12.05 -15.74
N CYS A 264 9.81 -11.91 -15.15
CA CYS A 264 9.48 -10.83 -14.21
C CYS A 264 9.61 -11.37 -12.79
N TYR A 265 10.50 -10.76 -12.02
CA TYR A 265 10.76 -11.14 -10.65
C TYR A 265 10.00 -10.25 -9.68
N GLY A 266 9.56 -10.82 -8.57
CA GLY A 266 8.93 -10.17 -7.42
C GLY A 266 8.55 -11.24 -6.40
N SER A 267 8.87 -11.01 -5.13
CA SER A 267 8.45 -11.88 -4.03
C SER A 267 7.20 -11.30 -3.36
N GLY A 268 6.45 -12.15 -2.69
CA GLY A 268 5.31 -11.74 -1.87
C GLY A 268 4.01 -12.44 -2.23
N ARG A 269 2.97 -12.07 -1.47
CA ARG A 269 1.58 -12.45 -1.70
C ARG A 269 0.91 -11.42 -2.60
N VAL A 270 0.18 -11.88 -3.60
CA VAL A 270 -0.64 -10.99 -4.46
C VAL A 270 -1.83 -10.49 -3.65
N ILE A 271 -1.96 -9.19 -3.52
CA ILE A 271 -3.07 -8.53 -2.82
C ILE A 271 -4.07 -7.89 -3.77
N ASP A 272 -3.62 -7.49 -4.97
CA ASP A 272 -4.50 -7.01 -6.03
C ASP A 272 -3.87 -7.19 -7.41
N ILE A 273 -4.73 -7.25 -8.43
CA ILE A 273 -4.35 -7.30 -9.84
C ILE A 273 -5.21 -6.32 -10.62
N GLU A 274 -4.56 -5.47 -11.40
CA GLU A 274 -5.23 -4.52 -12.29
C GLU A 274 -4.84 -4.80 -13.74
N ILE A 275 -5.83 -4.73 -14.62
CA ILE A 275 -5.63 -4.87 -16.06
C ILE A 275 -5.92 -3.54 -16.72
N LEU A 276 -4.91 -2.96 -17.36
CA LEU A 276 -5.01 -1.74 -18.14
C LEU A 276 -4.84 -2.09 -19.62
N THR A 277 -5.84 -1.83 -20.42
CA THR A 277 -5.78 -2.15 -21.86
C THR A 277 -6.55 -1.14 -22.67
N ASN A 278 -5.98 -0.73 -23.80
CA ASN A 278 -6.67 0.08 -24.81
C ASN A 278 -7.32 -0.77 -25.91
N LYS A 279 -7.28 -2.12 -25.77
CA LYS A 279 -7.96 -3.06 -26.64
C LYS A 279 -9.27 -3.50 -25.99
N ASP A 280 -10.28 -3.72 -26.81
CA ASP A 280 -11.48 -4.42 -26.34
C ASP A 280 -11.13 -5.89 -26.03
N PRO A 281 -11.10 -6.31 -24.75
CA PRO A 281 -10.73 -7.68 -24.40
C PRO A 281 -11.66 -8.73 -24.98
N ARG A 282 -12.91 -8.34 -25.35
CA ARG A 282 -13.88 -9.23 -26.00
C ARG A 282 -13.46 -9.61 -27.42
N LYS A 283 -12.63 -8.78 -28.05
CA LYS A 283 -12.09 -9.00 -29.43
C LYS A 283 -10.75 -9.71 -29.44
N MET A 284 -10.14 -9.98 -28.29
CA MET A 284 -8.89 -10.74 -28.22
C MET A 284 -9.09 -12.18 -28.68
N PRO A 285 -8.11 -12.79 -29.37
CA PRO A 285 -8.16 -14.20 -29.73
C PRO A 285 -8.35 -15.11 -28.50
N ASP A 286 -9.17 -16.16 -28.65
CA ASP A 286 -9.44 -17.09 -27.54
C ASP A 286 -8.25 -18.04 -27.28
N THR A 287 -7.24 -17.55 -26.58
CA THR A 287 -6.13 -18.32 -26.05
C THR A 287 -6.25 -18.39 -24.52
N GLY A 288 -5.62 -19.39 -23.89
CA GLY A 288 -5.66 -19.51 -22.42
C GLY A 288 -5.17 -18.23 -21.71
N ALA A 289 -4.10 -17.60 -22.22
CA ALA A 289 -3.56 -16.36 -21.70
C ALA A 289 -4.57 -15.19 -21.81
N ASN A 290 -5.14 -15.02 -23.00
CA ASN A 290 -6.09 -13.95 -23.25
C ASN A 290 -7.40 -14.15 -22.48
N ARG A 291 -7.82 -15.40 -22.27
CA ARG A 291 -9.02 -15.72 -21.45
C ARG A 291 -8.81 -15.28 -20.01
N MET A 292 -7.65 -15.58 -19.40
CA MET A 292 -7.30 -15.14 -18.05
C MET A 292 -7.30 -13.60 -17.93
N VAL A 293 -6.64 -12.91 -18.85
CA VAL A 293 -6.60 -11.43 -18.88
C VAL A 293 -8.01 -10.85 -19.03
N LYS A 294 -8.83 -11.45 -19.92
CA LYS A 294 -10.22 -11.03 -20.14
C LYS A 294 -11.08 -11.21 -18.90
N GLU A 295 -10.98 -12.33 -18.21
CA GLU A 295 -11.73 -12.60 -16.98
C GLU A 295 -11.37 -11.58 -15.89
N LEU A 296 -10.09 -11.34 -15.64
CA LEU A 296 -9.62 -10.34 -14.66
C LEU A 296 -10.11 -8.93 -15.02
N TYR A 297 -10.02 -8.55 -16.31
CA TYR A 297 -10.51 -7.25 -16.77
C TYR A 297 -12.01 -7.10 -16.58
N LEU A 298 -12.81 -8.11 -16.91
CA LEU A 298 -14.26 -8.04 -16.76
C LEU A 298 -14.69 -7.95 -15.30
N GLN A 299 -14.07 -8.71 -14.40
CA GLN A 299 -14.28 -8.62 -12.96
C GLN A 299 -13.95 -7.22 -12.41
N GLN A 300 -12.82 -6.67 -12.83
CA GLN A 300 -12.43 -5.31 -12.47
C GLN A 300 -13.43 -4.27 -12.98
N GLN A 301 -13.88 -4.38 -14.22
CA GLN A 301 -14.86 -3.46 -14.83
C GLN A 301 -16.24 -3.57 -14.16
N GLU A 302 -16.67 -4.76 -13.78
CA GLU A 302 -17.91 -4.98 -13.06
C GLU A 302 -17.88 -4.29 -11.69
N TYR A 303 -16.81 -4.50 -10.92
CA TYR A 303 -16.59 -3.85 -9.63
C TYR A 303 -16.64 -2.32 -9.73
N TYR A 304 -15.83 -1.71 -10.59
CA TYR A 304 -15.79 -0.25 -10.71
C TYR A 304 -17.10 0.34 -11.26
N ARG A 305 -17.79 -0.40 -12.13
CA ARG A 305 -19.11 0.02 -12.64
C ARG A 305 -20.17 0.00 -11.54
N GLU A 306 -20.23 -1.05 -10.75
CA GLU A 306 -21.13 -1.17 -9.60
C GLU A 306 -20.86 -0.06 -8.59
N LEU A 307 -19.60 0.12 -8.21
CA LEU A 307 -19.17 1.16 -7.28
C LEU A 307 -19.53 2.56 -7.77
N TYR A 308 -19.18 2.87 -9.02
CA TYR A 308 -19.48 4.17 -9.62
C TYR A 308 -20.98 4.45 -9.69
N HIS A 309 -21.77 3.51 -10.19
CA HIS A 309 -23.22 3.70 -10.29
C HIS A 309 -23.86 3.92 -8.95
N TYR A 310 -23.48 3.14 -7.94
CA TYR A 310 -24.01 3.29 -6.58
C TYR A 310 -23.65 4.65 -5.98
N MET A 311 -22.39 5.07 -6.08
CA MET A 311 -21.94 6.35 -5.53
C MET A 311 -22.46 7.55 -6.30
N ASN A 312 -22.54 7.45 -7.64
CA ASN A 312 -23.08 8.50 -8.49
C ASN A 312 -24.59 8.71 -8.25
N ASP A 313 -25.35 7.65 -8.05
CA ASP A 313 -26.77 7.71 -7.67
C ASP A 313 -26.99 8.49 -6.37
N ILE A 314 -26.09 8.30 -5.37
CA ILE A 314 -26.09 9.06 -4.15
C ILE A 314 -25.77 10.54 -4.45
N ALA A 315 -24.71 10.79 -5.22
CA ALA A 315 -24.27 12.16 -5.51
C ALA A 315 -25.33 12.96 -6.31
N GLU A 316 -26.00 12.35 -7.29
CA GLU A 316 -27.04 13.02 -8.08
C GLU A 316 -28.28 13.39 -7.27
N ARG A 317 -28.63 12.60 -6.25
CA ARG A 317 -29.79 12.86 -5.40
C ARG A 317 -29.48 13.74 -4.18
N ALA A 318 -28.21 14.09 -3.96
CA ALA A 318 -27.76 14.78 -2.76
C ALA A 318 -28.50 16.12 -2.54
N ASP A 319 -28.61 16.95 -3.58
CA ASP A 319 -29.26 18.27 -3.49
C ASP A 319 -30.77 18.14 -3.28
N ASP A 320 -31.43 17.22 -3.98
CA ASP A 320 -32.89 17.03 -3.92
C ASP A 320 -33.32 16.43 -2.57
N GLU A 321 -32.58 15.50 -2.05
CA GLU A 321 -32.85 14.81 -0.80
C GLU A 321 -32.23 15.51 0.41
N GLY A 322 -31.33 16.49 0.20
CA GLY A 322 -30.73 17.34 1.22
C GLY A 322 -29.77 16.60 2.15
N TYR A 323 -28.92 15.76 1.61
CA TYR A 323 -27.79 15.17 2.33
C TYR A 323 -26.46 15.55 1.66
N THR A 324 -25.36 15.23 2.33
CA THR A 324 -24.00 15.51 1.86
C THR A 324 -23.16 14.23 1.87
N TYR A 325 -21.95 14.32 1.36
CA TYR A 325 -20.97 13.25 1.41
C TYR A 325 -19.56 13.80 1.70
N THR A 326 -18.71 12.95 2.25
CA THR A 326 -17.35 13.32 2.66
C THR A 326 -16.39 13.40 1.46
N ASP A 327 -15.22 13.99 1.71
CA ASP A 327 -14.16 14.06 0.70
C ASP A 327 -13.66 12.66 0.31
N GLU A 328 -13.56 11.71 1.26
CA GLU A 328 -13.17 10.33 1.00
C GLU A 328 -14.17 9.63 0.07
N PHE A 329 -15.46 9.86 0.27
CA PHE A 329 -16.49 9.38 -0.64
C PHE A 329 -16.24 9.91 -2.05
N SER A 330 -15.97 11.21 -2.20
CA SER A 330 -15.72 11.86 -3.49
C SER A 330 -14.47 11.31 -4.19
N ILE A 331 -13.39 11.06 -3.43
CA ILE A 331 -12.14 10.52 -3.94
C ILE A 331 -12.36 9.11 -4.51
N ILE A 332 -13.06 8.24 -3.76
CA ILE A 332 -13.34 6.86 -4.18
C ILE A 332 -14.27 6.85 -5.41
N ALA A 333 -15.26 7.72 -5.45
CA ALA A 333 -16.15 7.85 -6.61
C ALA A 333 -15.40 8.33 -7.88
N ALA A 334 -14.47 9.27 -7.72
CA ALA A 334 -13.61 9.73 -8.82
C ALA A 334 -12.68 8.61 -9.31
N GLU A 335 -12.06 7.86 -8.41
CA GLU A 335 -11.24 6.68 -8.75
C GLU A 335 -12.07 5.68 -9.58
N ALA A 336 -13.28 5.35 -9.14
CA ALA A 336 -14.15 4.42 -9.86
C ALA A 336 -14.52 4.94 -11.27
N ARG A 337 -14.82 6.23 -11.41
CA ARG A 337 -15.11 6.85 -12.72
C ARG A 337 -13.94 6.75 -13.67
N ASP A 338 -12.72 7.05 -13.18
CA ASP A 338 -11.51 7.05 -14.00
C ASP A 338 -11.19 5.64 -14.53
N TYR A 339 -11.51 4.60 -13.77
CA TYR A 339 -11.40 3.20 -14.24
C TYR A 339 -12.46 2.80 -15.29
N ILE A 340 -13.63 3.42 -15.29
CA ILE A 340 -14.66 3.15 -16.29
C ILE A 340 -14.32 3.84 -17.63
N ASP A 341 -13.78 5.04 -17.56
CA ASP A 341 -13.37 5.81 -18.73
C ASP A 341 -11.96 5.41 -19.18
N ALA A 342 -11.87 4.22 -19.77
CA ALA A 342 -10.62 3.66 -20.27
C ALA A 342 -9.87 4.56 -21.28
N ALA A 343 -10.55 5.51 -21.93
CA ALA A 343 -9.91 6.47 -22.83
C ALA A 343 -9.08 7.51 -22.08
N THR A 344 -9.50 7.90 -20.87
CA THR A 344 -8.75 8.82 -20.00
C THR A 344 -7.56 8.13 -19.34
N PHE A 345 -7.66 6.84 -19.06
CA PHE A 345 -6.65 6.08 -18.33
C PHE A 345 -5.32 5.95 -19.08
N PHE A 346 -5.35 5.92 -20.41
CA PHE A 346 -4.17 5.83 -21.25
C PHE A 346 -3.65 7.17 -21.78
N ALA A 347 -4.42 8.25 -21.59
CA ALA A 347 -4.03 9.57 -22.07
C ALA A 347 -2.86 10.18 -21.28
N ASP A 348 -2.72 9.81 -20.00
CA ASP A 348 -1.69 10.36 -19.11
C ASP A 348 -0.35 9.58 -19.10
N THR A 349 -0.30 8.40 -19.68
CA THR A 349 0.95 7.64 -19.75
C THR A 349 1.58 7.78 -21.13
N SER A 350 2.50 8.73 -21.26
CA SER A 350 3.28 9.02 -22.48
C SER A 350 4.03 7.82 -23.08
N ASP A 351 4.07 6.68 -22.39
CA ASP A 351 4.81 5.47 -22.74
C ASP A 351 3.92 4.30 -23.24
N THR A 352 2.60 4.46 -23.33
CA THR A 352 1.74 3.37 -23.81
C THR A 352 1.69 3.34 -25.33
N VAL A 353 2.34 2.34 -25.91
CA VAL A 353 2.23 2.04 -27.34
C VAL A 353 0.79 1.54 -27.60
N TYR A 354 0.16 2.09 -28.63
CA TYR A 354 -1.19 1.70 -29.06
C TYR A 354 -1.27 0.17 -29.22
N GLY A 355 -2.22 -0.46 -28.57
CA GLY A 355 -2.44 -1.91 -28.69
C GLY A 355 -1.74 -2.76 -27.62
N THR A 356 -1.23 -2.19 -26.54
CA THR A 356 -0.63 -2.94 -25.43
C THR A 356 -1.62 -3.24 -24.31
N THR A 357 -1.39 -4.33 -23.62
CA THR A 357 -2.04 -4.66 -22.34
C THR A 357 -1.00 -4.57 -21.23
N GLU A 358 -1.33 -3.85 -20.18
CA GLU A 358 -0.50 -3.78 -18.98
C GLU A 358 -1.22 -4.49 -17.83
N ILE A 359 -0.50 -5.41 -17.18
CA ILE A 359 -0.96 -6.10 -15.97
C ILE A 359 -0.19 -5.50 -14.82
N VAL A 360 -0.89 -4.92 -13.86
CA VAL A 360 -0.33 -4.35 -12.64
C VAL A 360 -0.64 -5.31 -11.50
N ILE A 361 0.40 -5.83 -10.87
CA ILE A 361 0.29 -6.79 -9.77
C ILE A 361 0.84 -6.16 -8.50
N HIS A 362 0.00 -6.04 -7.50
CA HIS A 362 0.34 -5.55 -6.18
C HIS A 362 0.73 -6.73 -5.28
N LEU A 363 1.95 -6.69 -4.78
CA LEU A 363 2.54 -7.73 -3.95
C LEU A 363 2.83 -7.18 -2.55
N LEU A 364 2.54 -7.95 -1.52
CA LEU A 364 2.97 -7.68 -0.15
C LEU A 364 3.87 -8.80 0.32
N ASP A 365 5.10 -8.47 0.70
CA ASP A 365 6.11 -9.40 1.20
C ASP A 365 6.57 -9.04 2.61
N GLU A 366 7.18 -10.00 3.27
CA GLU A 366 7.89 -9.80 4.52
C GLU A 366 9.40 -9.79 4.23
N GLU A 367 10.07 -8.74 4.64
CA GLU A 367 11.51 -8.58 4.46
C GLU A 367 12.21 -8.63 5.81
N GLN A 368 13.26 -9.44 5.90
CA GLN A 368 14.07 -9.57 7.10
C GLN A 368 15.14 -8.49 7.16
N MET A 369 15.56 -8.17 8.37
CA MET A 369 16.75 -7.37 8.60
C MET A 369 17.99 -8.07 8.00
N ILE A 370 18.86 -7.32 7.36
CA ILE A 370 20.10 -7.81 6.75
C ILE A 370 21.31 -7.06 7.30
N VAL A 371 22.50 -7.59 7.03
CA VAL A 371 23.76 -6.89 7.31
C VAL A 371 23.77 -5.53 6.61
N GLY A 372 24.05 -4.47 7.36
CA GLY A 372 23.99 -3.09 6.87
C GLY A 372 22.71 -2.34 7.22
N SER A 373 21.70 -3.02 7.75
CA SER A 373 20.51 -2.36 8.32
C SER A 373 20.91 -1.43 9.47
N LYS A 374 20.23 -0.28 9.56
CA LYS A 374 20.46 0.69 10.63
C LYS A 374 19.44 0.53 11.74
N PHE A 375 19.91 0.62 12.98
CA PHE A 375 19.03 0.70 14.14
C PHE A 375 18.85 2.14 14.59
N VAL A 376 17.65 2.44 15.05
CA VAL A 376 17.32 3.67 15.77
C VAL A 376 16.88 3.25 17.15
N GLY A 377 17.57 3.72 18.18
CA GLY A 377 17.31 3.39 19.58
C GLY A 377 17.14 4.63 20.44
#